data_37919cfc72a7b497da75ffe9be900bcb
#
_entry.id   37919cfc72a7b497da75ffe9be900bcb
#
_cell.length_a   1.000
_cell.length_b   1.000
_cell.length_c   1.000
_cell.angle_alpha   90.00
_cell.angle_beta   90.00
_cell.angle_gamma   90.00
#
_symmetry.space_group_name_H-M   'P 1'
#
loop_
_entity.id
_entity.type
_entity.pdbx_description
1 polymer ?
#
loop_
_entity_poly.entity_id
_entity_poly.type
_entity_poly.pdbx_seq_one_letter_code
_entity_poly.pdbx_strand_id
1 'polypeptide(L)'
;MCGIVGILAERQVAPLLLDGLRRLEYRGYDSAGLATLVNGHIENRRAEGKIDNLASRLEREPLPGTVGIGHTRWATHGRPTETNAHPHVTDKVAVVHNGIIENYRELRRELEEKQHRFQSETDTETIAHLITDYLNQNMSPQEATAAALKRLEGAFAIAVIFVGHKNLLIGARRGSPLAVGYGANDNEMYLGSDALALAPLTNRISYLEEGDWVELSPGKAIVHNASDVVVERKIHVTALSGAMIGKGQYRHFMLKEIFEQPAVIGETLASLVDGQGRVALNDLPFDWNSVPRVTIVACGTAYYAGLVAKYWFEQLARLSAEVDVASEFRYREAPMPEGGVALAVSQSGETADTLAALHYAKAQGQKIVAVVNVPQSSIARLSDVVLPTLAGPEIGVASTKAYTTQLTVLLCLAVSAGLARGVLSAERADAIMQCVREVPSMINHVLRDEHHIQELAHHVAEARDVLYLGRGLLYPLALEGALKLKEISYIHAEGYAAGEMKHGPIALIDERVPVIVIAPSDGLF
;
A
#
# COMPACT_ATOMS: atom_id res chain seq x y z
N MET A 1 -3.51 4.69 5.61
CA MET A 1 -4.62 4.27 4.69
C MET A 1 -5.57 3.34 5.44
N CYS A 2 -6.86 3.42 5.15
CA CYS A 2 -7.89 2.58 5.79
C CYS A 2 -7.79 1.10 5.39
N GLY A 3 -8.39 0.21 6.19
CA GLY A 3 -8.46 -1.22 5.93
C GLY A 3 -9.87 -1.79 6.07
N ILE A 4 -10.30 -2.62 5.11
CA ILE A 4 -11.60 -3.30 5.11
C ILE A 4 -11.40 -4.81 5.24
N VAL A 5 -12.24 -5.45 6.06
CA VAL A 5 -12.42 -6.90 6.11
C VAL A 5 -13.92 -7.20 6.18
N GLY A 6 -14.41 -8.11 5.35
CA GLY A 6 -15.78 -8.62 5.39
C GLY A 6 -15.76 -10.15 5.44
N ILE A 7 -16.61 -10.76 6.24
CA ILE A 7 -16.65 -12.22 6.41
C ILE A 7 -18.11 -12.69 6.44
N LEU A 8 -18.38 -13.70 5.65
CA LEU A 8 -19.59 -14.49 5.67
C LEU A 8 -19.20 -15.94 5.95
N ALA A 9 -19.64 -16.52 7.08
CA ALA A 9 -19.25 -17.85 7.54
C ALA A 9 -20.38 -18.51 8.32
N GLU A 10 -20.20 -19.78 8.70
CA GLU A 10 -21.11 -20.50 9.61
C GLU A 10 -20.75 -20.37 11.10
N ARG A 11 -19.58 -19.80 11.38
CA ARG A 11 -19.04 -19.55 12.72
C ARG A 11 -19.07 -18.06 13.07
N GLN A 12 -18.87 -17.73 14.34
CA GLN A 12 -18.74 -16.33 14.77
C GLN A 12 -17.58 -15.63 14.07
N VAL A 13 -17.85 -14.47 13.44
CA VAL A 13 -16.88 -13.79 12.58
C VAL A 13 -16.10 -12.67 13.29
N ALA A 14 -16.55 -12.16 14.43
CA ALA A 14 -15.90 -11.03 15.09
C ALA A 14 -14.42 -11.29 15.45
N PRO A 15 -14.00 -12.48 15.97
CA PRO A 15 -12.59 -12.75 16.21
C PRO A 15 -11.75 -12.78 14.92
N LEU A 16 -12.33 -13.30 13.83
CA LEU A 16 -11.66 -13.38 12.52
C LEU A 16 -11.54 -12.00 11.87
N LEU A 17 -12.58 -11.16 11.98
CA LEU A 17 -12.53 -9.78 11.55
C LEU A 17 -11.45 -8.99 12.29
N LEU A 18 -11.38 -9.15 13.62
CA LEU A 18 -10.36 -8.50 14.44
C LEU A 18 -8.94 -8.93 14.03
N ASP A 19 -8.71 -10.24 13.80
CA ASP A 19 -7.41 -10.72 13.31
C ASP A 19 -7.07 -10.16 11.93
N GLY A 20 -8.02 -10.14 11.00
CA GLY A 20 -7.86 -9.52 9.68
C GLY A 20 -7.52 -8.03 9.76
N LEU A 21 -8.18 -7.28 10.64
CA LEU A 21 -7.88 -5.85 10.86
C LEU A 21 -6.49 -5.63 11.48
N ARG A 22 -6.05 -6.46 12.41
CA ARG A 22 -4.68 -6.41 12.96
C ARG A 22 -3.62 -6.53 11.88
N ARG A 23 -3.89 -7.27 10.82
CA ARG A 23 -2.98 -7.42 9.68
C ARG A 23 -2.98 -6.21 8.74
N LEU A 24 -3.93 -5.28 8.91
CA LEU A 24 -4.00 -4.02 8.18
C LEU A 24 -3.47 -2.83 9.00
N GLU A 25 -3.01 -3.04 10.24
CA GLU A 25 -2.46 -1.98 11.10
C GLU A 25 -1.28 -1.24 10.46
N TYR A 26 -0.49 -1.93 9.62
CA TYR A 26 0.64 -1.34 8.91
C TYR A 26 0.26 -0.13 8.05
N ARG A 27 -1.01 -0.03 7.63
CA ARG A 27 -1.50 1.10 6.84
C ARG A 27 -1.65 2.39 7.64
N GLY A 28 -1.52 2.32 8.97
CA GLY A 28 -1.83 3.40 9.90
C GLY A 28 -3.34 3.62 10.05
N TYR A 29 -3.78 3.91 11.27
CA TYR A 29 -5.20 4.15 11.60
C TYR A 29 -5.30 4.94 12.90
N ASP A 30 -6.46 5.55 13.14
CA ASP A 30 -6.79 6.34 14.33
C ASP A 30 -8.02 5.81 15.08
N SER A 31 -8.78 4.93 14.45
CA SER A 31 -9.95 4.28 15.01
C SER A 31 -10.26 2.99 14.29
N ALA A 32 -10.96 2.09 14.97
CA ALA A 32 -11.38 0.80 14.39
C ALA A 32 -12.78 0.42 14.86
N GLY A 33 -13.44 -0.45 14.10
CA GLY A 33 -14.73 -1.00 14.51
C GLY A 33 -15.19 -2.17 13.67
N LEU A 34 -16.15 -2.89 14.23
CA LEU A 34 -16.82 -4.06 13.65
C LEU A 34 -18.33 -3.90 13.70
N ALA A 35 -19.01 -4.46 12.72
CA ALA A 35 -20.45 -4.72 12.77
C ALA A 35 -20.73 -6.16 12.37
N THR A 36 -21.66 -6.81 13.07
CA THR A 36 -22.15 -8.15 12.73
C THR A 36 -23.68 -8.20 12.76
N LEU A 37 -24.25 -9.13 12.02
CA LEU A 37 -25.68 -9.40 12.05
C LEU A 37 -26.00 -10.40 13.15
N VAL A 38 -26.74 -9.98 14.18
CA VAL A 38 -27.13 -10.77 15.34
C VAL A 38 -28.65 -10.84 15.41
N ASN A 39 -29.23 -12.05 15.35
CA ASN A 39 -30.67 -12.27 15.40
C ASN A 39 -31.49 -11.37 14.41
N GLY A 40 -30.95 -11.13 13.24
CA GLY A 40 -31.58 -10.32 12.20
C GLY A 40 -31.39 -8.81 12.35
N HIS A 41 -30.67 -8.33 13.37
CA HIS A 41 -30.32 -6.93 13.60
C HIS A 41 -28.82 -6.71 13.49
N ILE A 42 -28.40 -5.50 13.14
CA ILE A 42 -26.98 -5.13 13.08
C ILE A 42 -26.55 -4.59 14.44
N GLU A 43 -25.54 -5.22 15.02
CA GLU A 43 -24.82 -4.71 16.18
C GLU A 43 -23.41 -4.29 15.79
N ASN A 44 -22.91 -3.20 16.38
CA ASN A 44 -21.56 -2.69 16.13
C ASN A 44 -20.79 -2.40 17.40
N ARG A 45 -19.46 -2.44 17.32
CA ARG A 45 -18.52 -1.95 18.34
C ARG A 45 -17.44 -1.15 17.64
N ARG A 46 -17.18 0.04 18.16
CA ARG A 46 -16.20 0.98 17.62
C ARG A 46 -15.30 1.48 18.75
N ALA A 47 -14.06 1.82 18.44
CA ALA A 47 -13.12 2.38 19.42
C ALA A 47 -12.17 3.36 18.74
N GLU A 48 -11.81 4.42 19.45
CA GLU A 48 -10.73 5.33 19.09
C GLU A 48 -9.37 4.71 19.40
N GLY A 49 -8.34 5.12 18.67
CA GLY A 49 -6.95 4.73 18.89
C GLY A 49 -6.64 3.32 18.41
N LYS A 50 -5.84 2.59 19.18
CA LYS A 50 -5.32 1.28 18.81
C LYS A 50 -6.40 0.20 18.76
N ILE A 51 -6.22 -0.78 17.88
CA ILE A 51 -7.15 -1.91 17.71
C ILE A 51 -7.33 -2.74 19.00
N ASP A 52 -6.38 -2.69 19.92
CA ASP A 52 -6.50 -3.33 21.23
C ASP A 52 -7.60 -2.69 22.09
N ASN A 53 -7.96 -1.42 21.86
CA ASN A 53 -9.13 -0.79 22.51
C ASN A 53 -10.42 -1.44 22.01
N LEU A 54 -10.51 -1.72 20.71
CA LEU A 54 -11.63 -2.45 20.13
C LEU A 54 -11.66 -3.90 20.63
N ALA A 55 -10.51 -4.58 20.71
CA ALA A 55 -10.39 -5.94 21.25
C ALA A 55 -10.91 -6.02 22.68
N SER A 56 -10.47 -5.11 23.56
CA SER A 56 -10.92 -5.02 24.95
C SER A 56 -12.43 -4.73 25.08
N ARG A 57 -13.00 -3.98 24.13
CA ARG A 57 -14.44 -3.75 24.06
C ARG A 57 -15.20 -5.02 23.66
N LEU A 58 -14.70 -5.75 22.66
CA LEU A 58 -15.31 -7.00 22.20
C LEU A 58 -15.27 -8.12 23.24
N GLU A 59 -14.29 -8.13 24.14
CA GLU A 59 -14.25 -9.05 25.29
C GLU A 59 -15.39 -8.79 26.27
N ARG A 60 -15.76 -7.54 26.49
CA ARG A 60 -16.85 -7.12 27.39
C ARG A 60 -18.22 -7.17 26.74
N GLU A 61 -18.27 -6.88 25.45
CA GLU A 61 -19.50 -6.75 24.66
C GLU A 61 -19.34 -7.55 23.35
N PRO A 62 -19.46 -8.90 23.40
CA PRO A 62 -19.23 -9.77 22.23
C PRO A 62 -20.20 -9.51 21.08
N LEU A 63 -19.77 -9.82 19.88
CA LEU A 63 -20.56 -9.81 18.64
C LEU A 63 -20.67 -11.23 18.09
N PRO A 64 -21.76 -11.98 18.38
CA PRO A 64 -21.87 -13.40 18.01
C PRO A 64 -22.36 -13.66 16.57
N GLY A 65 -22.43 -12.67 15.71
CA GLY A 65 -22.90 -12.83 14.33
C GLY A 65 -21.99 -13.69 13.45
N THR A 66 -22.59 -14.26 12.39
CA THR A 66 -21.91 -15.13 11.39
C THR A 66 -21.64 -14.39 10.07
N VAL A 67 -22.18 -13.21 9.87
CA VAL A 67 -21.81 -12.29 8.82
C VAL A 67 -21.43 -10.95 9.46
N GLY A 68 -20.36 -10.33 8.95
CA GLY A 68 -19.91 -9.06 9.52
C GLY A 68 -18.87 -8.36 8.65
N ILE A 69 -18.66 -7.10 8.98
CA ILE A 69 -17.68 -6.20 8.36
C ILE A 69 -16.86 -5.50 9.43
N GLY A 70 -15.60 -5.22 9.11
CA GLY A 70 -14.69 -4.53 10.00
C GLY A 70 -13.85 -3.51 9.24
N HIS A 71 -13.37 -2.50 9.98
CA HIS A 71 -12.64 -1.39 9.43
C HIS A 71 -11.58 -0.84 10.38
N THR A 72 -10.41 -0.48 9.83
CA THR A 72 -9.44 0.43 10.46
C THR A 72 -9.45 1.74 9.69
N ARG A 73 -9.76 2.85 10.39
CA ARG A 73 -9.94 4.17 9.79
C ARG A 73 -8.71 5.03 9.99
N TRP A 74 -8.29 5.72 8.92
CA TRP A 74 -7.43 6.89 8.98
C TRP A 74 -8.26 8.10 8.56
N ALA A 75 -8.47 9.04 9.47
CA ALA A 75 -9.41 10.15 9.27
C ALA A 75 -9.02 11.05 8.10
N THR A 76 -9.89 11.13 7.10
CA THR A 76 -9.85 12.11 6.00
C THR A 76 -10.93 13.18 6.19
N HIS A 77 -12.11 12.80 6.69
CA HIS A 77 -13.25 13.66 7.00
C HIS A 77 -13.72 13.42 8.42
N GLY A 78 -13.86 14.49 9.21
CA GLY A 78 -14.26 14.44 10.62
C GLY A 78 -13.14 14.00 11.56
N ARG A 79 -13.24 14.37 12.84
CA ARG A 79 -12.25 14.04 13.87
C ARG A 79 -12.19 12.54 14.14
N PRO A 80 -11.05 12.00 14.66
CA PRO A 80 -10.97 10.61 15.08
C PRO A 80 -11.73 10.40 16.40
N THR A 81 -13.05 10.24 16.29
CA THR A 81 -13.97 9.97 17.40
C THR A 81 -14.68 8.64 17.18
N GLU A 82 -15.22 8.05 18.25
CA GLU A 82 -16.03 6.83 18.15
C GLU A 82 -17.23 7.01 17.20
N THR A 83 -17.86 8.19 17.19
CA THR A 83 -18.99 8.52 16.30
C THR A 83 -18.58 8.49 14.83
N ASN A 84 -17.38 8.96 14.52
CA ASN A 84 -16.83 9.00 13.16
C ASN A 84 -16.12 7.72 12.75
N ALA A 85 -15.89 6.77 13.69
CA ALA A 85 -15.33 5.46 13.38
C ALA A 85 -16.33 4.60 12.59
N HIS A 86 -15.83 3.82 11.64
CA HIS A 86 -16.64 2.84 10.89
C HIS A 86 -16.85 1.55 11.72
N PRO A 87 -17.89 0.77 11.44
CA PRO A 87 -18.95 0.93 10.43
C PRO A 87 -19.97 2.02 10.77
N HIS A 88 -20.55 2.69 9.74
CA HIS A 88 -21.75 3.49 9.86
C HIS A 88 -22.99 2.62 9.66
N VAL A 89 -23.96 2.79 10.54
CA VAL A 89 -25.11 1.90 10.65
C VAL A 89 -26.41 2.71 10.60
N THR A 90 -27.35 2.23 9.79
CA THR A 90 -28.75 2.65 9.80
C THR A 90 -29.62 1.52 10.35
N ASP A 91 -30.92 1.70 10.34
CA ASP A 91 -31.90 0.65 10.68
C ASP A 91 -31.91 -0.53 9.69
N LYS A 92 -31.29 -0.38 8.51
CA LYS A 92 -31.30 -1.38 7.42
C LYS A 92 -29.95 -1.91 7.00
N VAL A 93 -28.86 -1.12 7.14
CA VAL A 93 -27.55 -1.49 6.65
C VAL A 93 -26.41 -1.08 7.59
N ALA A 94 -25.28 -1.78 7.48
CA ALA A 94 -23.99 -1.26 7.94
C ALA A 94 -23.02 -1.18 6.79
N VAL A 95 -22.23 -0.11 6.74
CA VAL A 95 -21.27 0.18 5.66
C VAL A 95 -19.91 0.51 6.25
N VAL A 96 -18.86 -0.05 5.64
CA VAL A 96 -17.47 0.40 5.80
C VAL A 96 -16.94 0.88 4.46
N HIS A 97 -16.03 1.86 4.49
CA HIS A 97 -15.56 2.55 3.29
C HIS A 97 -14.09 2.95 3.41
N ASN A 98 -13.31 2.66 2.39
CA ASN A 98 -11.99 3.23 2.14
C ASN A 98 -12.09 4.20 0.96
N GLY A 99 -11.57 5.40 1.08
CA GLY A 99 -11.55 6.39 0.01
C GLY A 99 -12.26 7.69 0.38
N ILE A 100 -12.75 8.40 -0.64
CA ILE A 100 -13.45 9.67 -0.50
C ILE A 100 -14.62 9.72 -1.48
N ILE A 101 -15.80 10.06 -0.97
CA ILE A 101 -16.98 10.36 -1.80
C ILE A 101 -17.02 11.86 -2.04
N GLU A 102 -16.65 12.28 -3.23
CA GLU A 102 -16.46 13.70 -3.57
C GLU A 102 -17.77 14.50 -3.52
N ASN A 103 -18.87 13.90 -3.99
CA ASN A 103 -20.20 14.53 -4.01
C ASN A 103 -21.03 14.29 -2.72
N TYR A 104 -20.41 13.87 -1.61
CA TYR A 104 -21.14 13.52 -0.38
C TYR A 104 -22.00 14.66 0.17
N ARG A 105 -21.59 15.93 0.00
CA ARG A 105 -22.33 17.09 0.51
C ARG A 105 -23.65 17.29 -0.19
N GLU A 106 -23.69 17.05 -1.49
CA GLU A 106 -24.91 17.13 -2.31
C GLU A 106 -25.88 16.01 -1.94
N LEU A 107 -25.34 14.78 -1.89
CA LEU A 107 -26.12 13.61 -1.51
C LEU A 107 -26.66 13.73 -0.08
N ARG A 108 -25.85 14.22 0.86
CA ARG A 108 -26.26 14.44 2.25
C ARG A 108 -27.42 15.44 2.33
N ARG A 109 -27.35 16.57 1.63
CA ARG A 109 -28.43 17.58 1.62
C ARG A 109 -29.74 16.98 1.10
N GLU A 110 -29.69 16.24 -0.04
CA GLU A 110 -30.87 15.55 -0.57
C GLU A 110 -31.47 14.56 0.44
N LEU A 111 -30.65 13.81 1.14
CA LEU A 111 -31.09 12.83 2.12
C LEU A 111 -31.65 13.51 3.39
N GLU A 112 -31.08 14.63 3.81
CA GLU A 112 -31.62 15.44 4.92
C GLU A 112 -33.00 16.03 4.57
N GLU A 113 -33.23 16.45 3.32
CA GLU A 113 -34.56 16.86 2.84
C GLU A 113 -35.59 15.71 2.88
N LYS A 114 -35.11 14.45 2.72
CA LYS A 114 -35.90 13.22 2.88
C LYS A 114 -35.98 12.75 4.34
N GLN A 115 -35.59 13.60 5.31
CA GLN A 115 -35.63 13.35 6.75
C GLN A 115 -34.65 12.29 7.27
N HIS A 116 -33.61 11.93 6.53
CA HIS A 116 -32.50 11.15 7.06
C HIS A 116 -31.71 11.98 8.09
N ARG A 117 -31.36 11.37 9.23
CA ARG A 117 -30.63 12.03 10.32
C ARG A 117 -29.21 11.50 10.40
N PHE A 118 -28.26 12.34 10.12
CA PHE A 118 -26.85 12.04 10.20
C PHE A 118 -26.31 12.25 11.61
N GLN A 119 -25.43 11.35 12.05
CA GLN A 119 -24.80 11.38 13.37
C GLN A 119 -23.31 11.72 13.30
N SER A 120 -22.67 11.44 12.17
CA SER A 120 -21.23 11.64 11.97
C SER A 120 -20.91 12.79 11.00
N GLU A 121 -19.66 13.16 10.97
CA GLU A 121 -19.10 14.15 10.04
C GLU A 121 -18.52 13.49 8.78
N THR A 122 -18.67 12.16 8.62
CA THR A 122 -18.01 11.40 7.55
C THR A 122 -18.85 11.40 6.27
N ASP A 123 -18.17 11.30 5.15
CA ASP A 123 -18.74 11.05 3.83
C ASP A 123 -19.37 9.65 3.75
N THR A 124 -18.84 8.68 4.48
CA THR A 124 -19.29 7.28 4.50
C THR A 124 -20.72 7.11 4.98
N GLU A 125 -21.17 7.89 5.97
CA GLU A 125 -22.54 7.80 6.47
C GLU A 125 -23.56 8.12 5.37
N THR A 126 -23.18 8.95 4.39
CA THR A 126 -24.01 9.25 3.22
C THR A 126 -24.29 8.00 2.38
N ILE A 127 -23.32 7.08 2.26
CA ILE A 127 -23.51 5.81 1.54
C ILE A 127 -24.58 4.96 2.25
N ALA A 128 -24.48 4.84 3.59
CA ALA A 128 -25.42 4.05 4.37
C ALA A 128 -26.86 4.59 4.24
N HIS A 129 -27.04 5.89 4.32
CA HIS A 129 -28.34 6.53 4.15
C HIS A 129 -28.86 6.45 2.71
N LEU A 130 -27.99 6.57 1.70
CA LEU A 130 -28.39 6.44 0.30
C LEU A 130 -28.91 5.04 -0.04
N ILE A 131 -28.20 3.99 0.42
CA ILE A 131 -28.68 2.61 0.28
C ILE A 131 -29.99 2.40 1.05
N THR A 132 -30.11 2.95 2.25
CA THR A 132 -31.33 2.87 3.05
C THR A 132 -32.53 3.54 2.37
N ASP A 133 -32.32 4.68 1.71
CA ASP A 133 -33.37 5.39 0.96
C ASP A 133 -33.93 4.51 -0.19
N TYR A 134 -33.06 3.82 -0.93
CA TYR A 134 -33.47 2.89 -1.98
C TYR A 134 -34.16 1.64 -1.41
N LEU A 135 -33.70 1.09 -0.29
CA LEU A 135 -34.38 -0.01 0.39
C LEU A 135 -35.78 0.39 0.90
N ASN A 136 -35.99 1.66 1.28
CA ASN A 136 -37.31 2.20 1.64
C ASN A 136 -38.25 2.30 0.44
N GLN A 137 -37.70 2.33 -0.78
CA GLN A 137 -38.46 2.27 -2.03
C GLN A 137 -38.75 0.82 -2.48
N ASN A 138 -38.56 -0.18 -1.61
CA ASN A 138 -38.75 -1.60 -1.84
C ASN A 138 -37.81 -2.22 -2.88
N MET A 139 -36.65 -1.63 -3.12
CA MET A 139 -35.59 -2.28 -3.90
C MET A 139 -34.96 -3.42 -3.07
N SER A 140 -34.50 -4.47 -3.74
CA SER A 140 -33.68 -5.49 -3.12
C SER A 140 -32.34 -4.92 -2.67
N PRO A 141 -31.62 -5.55 -1.73
CA PRO A 141 -30.27 -5.12 -1.33
C PRO A 141 -29.30 -4.92 -2.49
N GLN A 142 -29.38 -5.78 -3.51
CA GLN A 142 -28.56 -5.72 -4.72
C GLN A 142 -28.91 -4.49 -5.57
N GLU A 143 -30.20 -4.32 -5.88
CA GLU A 143 -30.68 -3.17 -6.65
C GLU A 143 -30.39 -1.84 -5.95
N ALA A 144 -30.63 -1.76 -4.63
CA ALA A 144 -30.37 -0.59 -3.83
C ALA A 144 -28.88 -0.22 -3.82
N THR A 145 -27.99 -1.22 -3.70
CA THR A 145 -26.55 -0.98 -3.75
C THR A 145 -26.10 -0.56 -5.15
N ALA A 146 -26.53 -1.26 -6.21
CA ALA A 146 -26.20 -0.90 -7.59
C ALA A 146 -26.67 0.52 -7.95
N ALA A 147 -27.88 0.91 -7.50
CA ALA A 147 -28.41 2.26 -7.69
C ALA A 147 -27.57 3.31 -6.93
N ALA A 148 -27.16 3.02 -5.69
CA ALA A 148 -26.31 3.90 -4.91
C ALA A 148 -24.94 4.09 -5.58
N LEU A 149 -24.28 3.01 -6.02
CA LEU A 149 -22.96 3.05 -6.67
C LEU A 149 -22.92 3.94 -7.93
N LYS A 150 -24.00 4.01 -8.67
CA LYS A 150 -24.13 4.88 -9.86
C LYS A 150 -24.15 6.36 -9.53
N ARG A 151 -24.51 6.71 -8.27
CA ARG A 151 -24.57 8.10 -7.81
C ARG A 151 -23.35 8.58 -7.07
N LEU A 152 -22.51 7.65 -6.58
CA LEU A 152 -21.28 8.00 -5.87
C LEU A 152 -20.22 8.51 -6.86
N GLU A 153 -19.55 9.60 -6.52
CA GLU A 153 -18.40 10.15 -7.24
C GLU A 153 -17.16 10.05 -6.35
N GLY A 154 -15.98 9.87 -6.99
CA GLY A 154 -14.71 9.72 -6.30
C GLY A 154 -14.20 8.28 -6.23
N ALA A 155 -13.14 8.08 -5.44
CA ALA A 155 -12.47 6.78 -5.27
C ALA A 155 -12.96 6.10 -3.98
N PHE A 156 -13.42 4.85 -4.08
CA PHE A 156 -13.90 4.09 -2.94
C PHE A 156 -13.71 2.58 -3.06
N ALA A 157 -13.60 1.91 -1.91
CA ALA A 157 -13.94 0.51 -1.73
C ALA A 157 -14.93 0.41 -0.56
N ILE A 158 -16.01 -0.33 -0.71
CA ILE A 158 -17.03 -0.50 0.32
C ILE A 158 -17.33 -1.96 0.61
N ALA A 159 -17.76 -2.25 1.84
CA ALA A 159 -18.43 -3.50 2.19
C ALA A 159 -19.71 -3.19 2.96
N VAL A 160 -20.77 -3.91 2.65
CA VAL A 160 -22.14 -3.66 3.15
C VAL A 160 -22.78 -4.96 3.62
N ILE A 161 -23.38 -4.93 4.82
CA ILE A 161 -24.28 -5.97 5.34
C ILE A 161 -25.67 -5.40 5.58
N PHE A 162 -26.68 -6.25 5.53
CA PHE A 162 -28.10 -5.87 5.50
C PHE A 162 -28.88 -6.54 6.62
N VAL A 163 -29.74 -5.77 7.28
CA VAL A 163 -30.69 -6.29 8.28
C VAL A 163 -31.59 -7.35 7.64
N GLY A 164 -31.74 -8.49 8.30
CA GLY A 164 -32.55 -9.61 7.81
C GLY A 164 -31.89 -10.51 6.76
N HIS A 165 -30.71 -10.18 6.23
CA HIS A 165 -30.02 -10.91 5.17
C HIS A 165 -28.73 -11.58 5.63
N LYS A 166 -28.84 -12.65 6.46
CA LYS A 166 -27.71 -13.37 7.07
C LYS A 166 -26.74 -14.05 6.08
N ASN A 167 -27.15 -14.22 4.83
CA ASN A 167 -26.40 -14.91 3.79
C ASN A 167 -25.97 -13.96 2.66
N LEU A 168 -25.88 -12.65 2.93
CA LEU A 168 -25.51 -11.65 1.94
C LEU A 168 -24.47 -10.69 2.50
N LEU A 169 -23.39 -10.51 1.75
CA LEU A 169 -22.37 -9.49 1.95
C LEU A 169 -22.08 -8.89 0.56
N ILE A 170 -22.18 -7.58 0.41
CA ILE A 170 -21.89 -6.90 -0.86
C ILE A 170 -20.60 -6.11 -0.71
N GLY A 171 -19.74 -6.20 -1.74
CA GLY A 171 -18.54 -5.37 -1.86
C GLY A 171 -18.53 -4.62 -3.19
N ALA A 172 -17.94 -3.42 -3.22
CA ALA A 172 -17.75 -2.68 -4.46
C ALA A 172 -16.43 -1.88 -4.43
N ARG A 173 -15.86 -1.63 -5.61
CA ARG A 173 -14.66 -0.81 -5.72
C ARG A 173 -14.71 0.16 -6.90
N ARG A 174 -14.10 1.34 -6.68
CA ARG A 174 -13.68 2.31 -7.69
C ARG A 174 -12.47 3.05 -7.16
N GLY A 175 -11.33 2.97 -7.85
CA GLY A 175 -10.08 3.61 -7.40
C GLY A 175 -9.37 2.95 -6.21
N SER A 176 -10.10 2.46 -5.20
CA SER A 176 -9.51 1.75 -4.04
C SER A 176 -9.58 0.24 -4.20
N PRO A 177 -8.57 -0.54 -3.78
CA PRO A 177 -8.53 -1.99 -3.98
C PRO A 177 -9.54 -2.73 -3.10
N LEU A 178 -10.09 -3.83 -3.65
CA LEU A 178 -10.89 -4.80 -2.92
C LEU A 178 -10.73 -6.19 -3.56
N ALA A 179 -10.56 -7.22 -2.72
CA ALA A 179 -10.39 -8.60 -3.14
C ALA A 179 -11.45 -9.50 -2.49
N VAL A 180 -11.82 -10.56 -3.20
CA VAL A 180 -12.70 -11.63 -2.76
C VAL A 180 -11.87 -12.84 -2.39
N GLY A 181 -12.07 -13.38 -1.19
CA GLY A 181 -11.49 -14.64 -0.73
C GLY A 181 -12.51 -15.77 -0.75
N TYR A 182 -12.09 -16.94 -1.24
CA TYR A 182 -12.91 -18.15 -1.31
C TYR A 182 -12.45 -19.11 -0.23
N GLY A 183 -13.34 -19.44 0.71
CA GLY A 183 -13.03 -20.36 1.80
C GLY A 183 -12.65 -21.76 1.33
N ALA A 184 -11.96 -22.50 2.17
CA ALA A 184 -11.66 -23.91 1.92
C ALA A 184 -12.92 -24.78 2.00
N ASN A 185 -13.86 -24.42 2.88
CA ASN A 185 -15.19 -24.97 2.94
C ASN A 185 -16.07 -24.12 2.03
N ASP A 186 -16.86 -24.75 1.17
CA ASP A 186 -17.68 -24.08 0.13
C ASP A 186 -18.75 -23.09 0.66
N ASN A 187 -18.80 -22.87 1.99
CA ASN A 187 -19.79 -22.00 2.64
C ASN A 187 -19.20 -20.70 3.21
N GLU A 188 -17.89 -20.51 3.19
CA GLU A 188 -17.27 -19.29 3.73
C GLU A 188 -16.77 -18.40 2.59
N MET A 189 -17.09 -17.09 2.67
CA MET A 189 -16.68 -16.08 1.71
C MET A 189 -16.13 -14.85 2.42
N TYR A 190 -15.13 -14.20 1.81
CA TYR A 190 -14.39 -13.12 2.43
C TYR A 190 -14.25 -11.91 1.49
N LEU A 191 -14.16 -10.72 2.09
CA LEU A 191 -13.74 -9.48 1.43
C LEU A 191 -12.54 -8.89 2.18
N GLY A 192 -11.60 -8.32 1.45
CA GLY A 192 -10.47 -7.60 2.05
C GLY A 192 -9.95 -6.52 1.13
N SER A 193 -9.62 -5.37 1.68
CA SER A 193 -8.93 -4.32 0.92
C SER A 193 -7.47 -4.69 0.60
N ASP A 194 -6.98 -5.80 1.17
CA ASP A 194 -5.66 -6.38 0.92
C ASP A 194 -5.71 -7.90 1.10
N ALA A 195 -5.00 -8.63 0.26
CA ALA A 195 -4.85 -10.09 0.36
C ALA A 195 -4.23 -10.53 1.69
N LEU A 196 -3.40 -9.70 2.33
CA LEU A 196 -2.81 -9.95 3.64
C LEU A 196 -3.86 -10.15 4.74
N ALA A 197 -4.95 -9.39 4.70
CA ALA A 197 -6.05 -9.54 5.66
C ALA A 197 -6.73 -10.90 5.55
N LEU A 198 -6.75 -11.49 4.35
CA LEU A 198 -7.41 -12.74 4.02
C LEU A 198 -6.49 -13.97 4.15
N ALA A 199 -5.18 -13.78 4.15
CA ALA A 199 -4.18 -14.86 4.14
C ALA A 199 -4.33 -15.95 5.24
N PRO A 200 -4.83 -15.65 6.48
CA PRO A 200 -5.13 -16.70 7.45
C PRO A 200 -6.37 -17.52 7.14
N LEU A 201 -7.26 -16.98 6.34
CA LEU A 201 -8.59 -17.54 6.07
C LEU A 201 -8.61 -18.34 4.78
N THR A 202 -7.85 -17.88 3.75
CA THR A 202 -7.79 -18.51 2.45
C THR A 202 -6.56 -18.10 1.66
N ASN A 203 -6.11 -18.99 0.77
CA ASN A 203 -5.12 -18.69 -0.26
C ASN A 203 -5.74 -18.51 -1.66
N ARG A 204 -7.07 -18.67 -1.80
CA ARG A 204 -7.81 -18.54 -3.06
C ARG A 204 -8.45 -17.15 -3.12
N ILE A 205 -7.92 -16.28 -3.98
CA ILE A 205 -8.30 -14.86 -4.03
C ILE A 205 -8.60 -14.45 -5.47
N SER A 206 -9.67 -13.68 -5.69
CA SER A 206 -9.88 -12.93 -6.91
C SER A 206 -9.89 -11.42 -6.61
N TYR A 207 -9.24 -10.65 -7.49
CA TYR A 207 -9.21 -9.20 -7.37
C TYR A 207 -10.34 -8.60 -8.22
N LEU A 208 -11.11 -7.70 -7.61
CA LEU A 208 -12.09 -6.91 -8.36
C LEU A 208 -11.38 -5.91 -9.27
N GLU A 209 -11.91 -5.68 -10.45
CA GLU A 209 -11.43 -4.66 -11.38
C GLU A 209 -12.14 -3.33 -11.14
N GLU A 210 -11.72 -2.30 -11.87
CA GLU A 210 -12.25 -0.94 -11.73
C GLU A 210 -13.75 -0.88 -12.04
N GLY A 211 -14.53 -0.38 -11.06
CA GLY A 211 -15.97 -0.28 -11.15
C GLY A 211 -16.73 -1.58 -10.86
N ASP A 212 -16.04 -2.67 -10.48
CA ASP A 212 -16.70 -3.91 -10.10
C ASP A 212 -17.43 -3.79 -8.76
N TRP A 213 -18.55 -4.51 -8.66
CA TRP A 213 -19.19 -4.84 -7.41
C TRP A 213 -19.52 -6.33 -7.34
N VAL A 214 -19.60 -6.88 -6.15
CA VAL A 214 -19.77 -8.33 -5.92
C VAL A 214 -20.80 -8.62 -4.86
N GLU A 215 -21.64 -9.62 -5.15
CA GLU A 215 -22.52 -10.27 -4.20
C GLU A 215 -21.88 -11.54 -3.68
N LEU A 216 -21.69 -11.62 -2.37
CA LEU A 216 -21.21 -12.83 -1.69
C LEU A 216 -22.38 -13.48 -0.96
N SER A 217 -22.56 -14.77 -1.24
CA SER A 217 -23.45 -15.69 -0.53
C SER A 217 -22.67 -16.96 -0.17
N PRO A 218 -23.16 -17.86 0.66
CA PRO A 218 -22.44 -19.08 1.00
C PRO A 218 -21.90 -19.80 -0.24
N GLY A 219 -20.56 -19.89 -0.33
CA GLY A 219 -19.84 -20.57 -1.43
C GLY A 219 -19.91 -19.91 -2.80
N LYS A 220 -20.50 -18.74 -2.93
CA LYS A 220 -20.72 -18.11 -4.24
C LYS A 220 -20.37 -16.62 -4.23
N ALA A 221 -19.62 -16.20 -5.25
CA ALA A 221 -19.43 -14.80 -5.59
C ALA A 221 -20.02 -14.53 -6.98
N ILE A 222 -20.84 -13.50 -7.11
CA ILE A 222 -21.33 -12.99 -8.41
C ILE A 222 -20.76 -11.59 -8.56
N VAL A 223 -19.88 -11.43 -9.54
CA VAL A 223 -19.23 -10.14 -9.83
C VAL A 223 -19.96 -9.46 -10.98
N HIS A 224 -20.27 -8.18 -10.80
CA HIS A 224 -20.83 -7.30 -11.81
C HIS A 224 -19.78 -6.23 -12.15
N ASN A 225 -19.64 -5.91 -13.43
CA ASN A 225 -18.75 -4.84 -13.86
C ASN A 225 -19.42 -3.44 -13.74
N ALA A 226 -18.71 -2.39 -14.13
CA ALA A 226 -19.20 -1.01 -14.11
C ALA A 226 -20.49 -0.79 -14.92
N SER A 227 -20.80 -1.67 -15.88
CA SER A 227 -22.04 -1.65 -16.68
C SER A 227 -23.14 -2.55 -16.11
N ASP A 228 -22.97 -3.08 -14.90
CA ASP A 228 -23.92 -3.96 -14.20
C ASP A 228 -24.10 -5.34 -14.88
N VAL A 229 -23.11 -5.75 -15.68
CA VAL A 229 -23.09 -7.05 -16.36
C VAL A 229 -22.30 -8.04 -15.51
N VAL A 230 -22.84 -9.25 -15.32
CA VAL A 230 -22.16 -10.34 -14.62
C VAL A 230 -20.90 -10.76 -15.38
N VAL A 231 -19.77 -10.80 -14.69
CA VAL A 231 -18.46 -11.14 -15.24
C VAL A 231 -17.74 -12.15 -14.36
N GLU A 232 -16.85 -12.93 -14.94
CA GLU A 232 -15.95 -13.81 -14.20
C GLU A 232 -14.62 -13.11 -13.91
N ARG A 233 -14.07 -13.30 -12.70
CA ARG A 233 -12.75 -12.86 -12.31
C ARG A 233 -11.87 -14.05 -11.97
N LYS A 234 -10.63 -14.03 -12.46
CA LYS A 234 -9.68 -15.13 -12.26
C LYS A 234 -9.38 -15.31 -10.77
N ILE A 235 -9.49 -16.56 -10.31
CA ILE A 235 -9.07 -16.94 -8.97
C ILE A 235 -7.57 -17.26 -9.01
N HIS A 236 -6.81 -16.58 -8.16
CA HIS A 236 -5.38 -16.80 -7.95
C HIS A 236 -5.17 -17.58 -6.66
N VAL A 237 -4.21 -18.51 -6.68
CA VAL A 237 -3.73 -19.17 -5.47
C VAL A 237 -2.49 -18.39 -5.01
N THR A 238 -2.59 -17.75 -3.85
CA THR A 238 -1.48 -16.96 -3.29
C THR A 238 -0.58 -17.84 -2.43
N ALA A 239 0.73 -17.58 -2.46
CA ALA A 239 1.70 -18.22 -1.56
C ALA A 239 1.70 -17.61 -0.14
N LEU A 240 0.93 -16.54 0.11
CA LEU A 240 0.83 -15.92 1.42
C LEU A 240 0.19 -16.90 2.41
N SER A 241 0.90 -17.17 3.51
CA SER A 241 0.38 -17.98 4.61
C SER A 241 0.37 -17.19 5.92
N GLY A 242 -0.53 -17.54 6.82
CA GLY A 242 -0.62 -16.89 8.13
C GLY A 242 0.69 -16.98 8.94
N ALA A 243 1.48 -18.05 8.74
CA ALA A 243 2.76 -18.25 9.42
C ALA A 243 3.84 -17.23 8.99
N MET A 244 3.83 -16.78 7.73
CA MET A 244 4.79 -15.79 7.22
C MET A 244 4.55 -14.38 7.78
N ILE A 245 3.38 -14.12 8.34
CA ILE A 245 2.93 -12.80 8.79
C ILE A 245 3.19 -12.57 10.29
N GLY A 246 3.65 -13.59 11.04
CA GLY A 246 3.95 -13.47 12.46
C GLY A 246 5.23 -12.68 12.77
N LYS A 247 5.30 -12.05 13.96
CA LYS A 247 6.52 -11.35 14.45
C LYS A 247 7.68 -12.31 14.75
N GLY A 248 7.40 -13.61 14.94
CA GLY A 248 8.40 -14.56 15.39
C GLY A 248 8.95 -14.17 16.78
N GLN A 249 10.27 -14.17 16.90
CA GLN A 249 10.98 -13.78 18.14
C GLN A 249 11.17 -12.27 18.32
N TYR A 250 10.77 -11.45 17.32
CA TYR A 250 11.02 -10.01 17.34
C TYR A 250 9.89 -9.27 18.07
N ARG A 251 10.27 -8.21 18.79
CA ARG A 251 9.33 -7.35 19.52
C ARG A 251 8.41 -6.57 18.57
N HIS A 252 8.94 -6.12 17.42
CA HIS A 252 8.26 -5.29 16.43
C HIS A 252 8.40 -5.89 15.03
N PHE A 253 7.40 -5.67 14.16
CA PHE A 253 7.47 -6.08 12.76
C PHE A 253 8.63 -5.41 12.04
N MET A 254 8.80 -4.10 12.19
CA MET A 254 9.90 -3.38 11.57
C MET A 254 11.26 -3.96 11.94
N LEU A 255 11.47 -4.35 13.21
CA LEU A 255 12.72 -5.00 13.64
C LEU A 255 12.93 -6.34 12.91
N LYS A 256 11.88 -7.18 12.83
CA LYS A 256 11.93 -8.42 12.04
C LYS A 256 12.31 -8.13 10.59
N GLU A 257 11.67 -7.16 9.96
CA GLU A 257 11.86 -6.79 8.55
C GLU A 257 13.25 -6.22 8.28
N ILE A 258 13.84 -5.50 9.24
CA ILE A 258 15.24 -5.08 9.19
C ILE A 258 16.17 -6.30 9.13
N PHE A 259 15.92 -7.33 9.97
CA PHE A 259 16.73 -8.56 9.97
C PHE A 259 16.46 -9.49 8.79
N GLU A 260 15.33 -9.35 8.09
CA GLU A 260 15.01 -10.11 6.88
C GLU A 260 15.73 -9.57 5.63
N GLN A 261 16.23 -8.33 5.63
CA GLN A 261 16.85 -7.70 4.46
C GLN A 261 17.91 -8.56 3.77
N PRO A 262 18.88 -9.19 4.48
CA PRO A 262 19.89 -10.01 3.82
C PRO A 262 19.28 -11.15 2.97
N ALA A 263 18.29 -11.83 3.50
CA ALA A 263 17.64 -12.95 2.81
C ALA A 263 16.85 -12.49 1.59
N VAL A 264 15.99 -11.47 1.75
CA VAL A 264 15.12 -11.01 0.66
C VAL A 264 15.89 -10.29 -0.45
N ILE A 265 17.00 -9.63 -0.14
CA ILE A 265 17.93 -9.09 -1.18
C ILE A 265 18.52 -10.22 -1.98
N GLY A 266 18.97 -11.30 -1.31
CA GLY A 266 19.51 -12.48 -1.98
C GLY A 266 18.48 -13.16 -2.89
N GLU A 267 17.25 -13.34 -2.43
CA GLU A 267 16.16 -13.93 -3.22
C GLU A 267 15.79 -13.03 -4.41
N THR A 268 15.67 -11.72 -4.20
CA THR A 268 15.39 -10.75 -5.25
C THR A 268 16.49 -10.78 -6.32
N LEU A 269 17.75 -10.73 -5.88
CA LEU A 269 18.89 -10.77 -6.80
C LEU A 269 18.94 -12.07 -7.60
N ALA A 270 18.69 -13.21 -6.96
CA ALA A 270 18.67 -14.52 -7.64
C ALA A 270 17.63 -14.60 -8.76
N SER A 271 16.53 -13.86 -8.67
CA SER A 271 15.51 -13.81 -9.73
C SER A 271 15.88 -12.93 -10.94
N LEU A 272 16.92 -12.10 -10.81
CA LEU A 272 17.33 -11.10 -11.80
C LEU A 272 18.64 -11.46 -12.53
N VAL A 273 19.29 -12.56 -12.13
CA VAL A 273 20.59 -12.96 -12.67
C VAL A 273 20.56 -14.36 -13.27
N ASP A 274 21.47 -14.62 -14.22
CA ASP A 274 21.72 -15.95 -14.80
C ASP A 274 22.54 -16.86 -13.85
N GLY A 275 22.77 -18.11 -14.26
CA GLY A 275 23.58 -19.06 -13.50
C GLY A 275 25.05 -18.67 -13.33
N GLN A 276 25.52 -17.62 -14.01
CA GLN A 276 26.85 -17.02 -13.85
C GLN A 276 26.81 -15.74 -12.99
N GLY A 277 25.64 -15.35 -12.51
CA GLY A 277 25.43 -14.17 -11.68
C GLY A 277 25.43 -12.85 -12.46
N ARG A 278 25.22 -12.88 -13.76
CA ARG A 278 25.08 -11.70 -14.62
C ARG A 278 23.62 -11.34 -14.77
N VAL A 279 23.32 -10.04 -14.90
CA VAL A 279 21.94 -9.57 -15.07
C VAL A 279 21.28 -10.21 -16.29
N ALA A 280 20.11 -10.80 -16.11
CA ALA A 280 19.33 -11.54 -17.10
C ALA A 280 17.88 -10.99 -17.19
N LEU A 281 17.73 -9.76 -17.65
CA LEU A 281 16.44 -9.11 -17.91
C LEU A 281 16.15 -9.10 -19.41
N ASN A 282 15.86 -10.28 -19.97
CA ASN A 282 15.82 -10.49 -21.42
C ASN A 282 14.46 -10.20 -22.08
N ASP A 283 13.38 -10.12 -21.30
CA ASP A 283 11.99 -10.03 -21.81
C ASP A 283 11.40 -8.62 -21.72
N LEU A 284 12.24 -7.58 -21.88
CA LEU A 284 11.75 -6.21 -21.92
C LEU A 284 11.09 -5.92 -23.28
N PRO A 285 9.87 -5.32 -23.34
CA PRO A 285 9.12 -5.07 -24.58
C PRO A 285 9.61 -3.84 -25.33
N PHE A 286 10.85 -3.43 -25.13
CA PHE A 286 11.51 -2.29 -25.78
C PHE A 286 13.03 -2.50 -25.85
N ASP A 287 13.67 -1.79 -26.77
CA ASP A 287 15.14 -1.75 -26.88
C ASP A 287 15.66 -0.49 -26.15
N TRP A 288 16.56 -0.70 -25.18
CA TRP A 288 17.22 0.39 -24.45
C TRP A 288 17.91 1.43 -25.34
N ASN A 289 18.35 1.02 -26.54
CA ASN A 289 18.98 1.96 -27.49
C ASN A 289 17.98 2.99 -28.04
N SER A 290 16.71 2.63 -28.12
CA SER A 290 15.64 3.50 -28.61
C SER A 290 15.00 4.36 -27.52
N VAL A 291 15.23 4.04 -26.24
CA VAL A 291 14.62 4.77 -25.11
C VAL A 291 15.29 6.13 -24.94
N PRO A 292 14.58 7.26 -25.16
CA PRO A 292 15.14 8.60 -25.00
C PRO A 292 15.25 9.02 -23.52
N ARG A 293 14.34 8.55 -22.68
CA ARG A 293 14.25 8.91 -21.25
C ARG A 293 13.51 7.86 -20.45
N VAL A 294 13.93 7.65 -19.21
CA VAL A 294 13.18 6.94 -18.17
C VAL A 294 12.52 7.99 -17.26
N THR A 295 11.21 7.89 -17.07
CA THR A 295 10.48 8.72 -16.09
C THR A 295 10.05 7.84 -14.94
N ILE A 296 10.63 8.05 -13.76
CA ILE A 296 10.35 7.26 -12.55
C ILE A 296 9.28 7.99 -11.75
N VAL A 297 8.18 7.32 -11.42
CA VAL A 297 7.08 7.88 -10.64
C VAL A 297 6.80 7.01 -9.43
N ALA A 298 6.81 7.64 -8.24
CA ALA A 298 6.61 6.95 -6.96
C ALA A 298 6.20 7.92 -5.84
N CYS A 299 5.89 7.39 -4.67
CA CYS A 299 5.59 8.13 -3.45
C CYS A 299 6.48 7.66 -2.29
N GLY A 300 6.80 8.56 -1.35
CA GLY A 300 7.50 8.25 -0.08
C GLY A 300 8.84 7.54 -0.29
N THR A 301 9.09 6.49 0.47
CA THR A 301 10.30 5.65 0.40
C THR A 301 10.64 5.17 -1.02
N ALA A 302 9.62 4.75 -1.78
CA ALA A 302 9.80 4.31 -3.17
C ALA A 302 10.26 5.46 -4.10
N TYR A 303 9.82 6.70 -3.83
CA TYR A 303 10.33 7.87 -4.54
C TYR A 303 11.82 8.11 -4.28
N TYR A 304 12.28 7.90 -3.03
CA TYR A 304 13.71 8.01 -2.71
C TYR A 304 14.53 6.88 -3.35
N ALA A 305 13.98 5.67 -3.47
CA ALA A 305 14.61 4.62 -4.29
C ALA A 305 14.74 5.05 -5.76
N GLY A 306 13.73 5.72 -6.30
CA GLY A 306 13.77 6.32 -7.64
C GLY A 306 14.87 7.36 -7.80
N LEU A 307 15.05 8.23 -6.78
CA LEU A 307 16.13 9.24 -6.80
C LEU A 307 17.53 8.58 -6.83
N VAL A 308 17.74 7.46 -6.12
CA VAL A 308 18.97 6.69 -6.23
C VAL A 308 19.13 6.11 -7.63
N ALA A 309 18.08 5.51 -8.19
CA ALA A 309 18.08 4.92 -9.52
C ALA A 309 18.42 5.93 -10.63
N LYS A 310 18.00 7.18 -10.47
CA LYS A 310 18.38 8.27 -11.41
C LYS A 310 19.89 8.34 -11.60
N TYR A 311 20.66 8.35 -10.51
CA TYR A 311 22.12 8.37 -10.58
C TYR A 311 22.64 7.14 -11.33
N TRP A 312 22.09 5.98 -11.08
CA TRP A 312 22.52 4.73 -11.74
C TRP A 312 22.21 4.74 -13.24
N PHE A 313 21.02 5.15 -13.67
CA PHE A 313 20.70 5.28 -15.09
C PHE A 313 21.62 6.29 -15.80
N GLU A 314 21.86 7.44 -15.18
CA GLU A 314 22.71 8.47 -15.76
C GLU A 314 24.19 8.05 -15.80
N GLN A 315 24.71 7.41 -14.75
CA GLN A 315 26.12 7.03 -14.66
C GLN A 315 26.45 5.74 -15.41
N LEU A 316 25.63 4.70 -15.26
CA LEU A 316 25.89 3.36 -15.82
C LEU A 316 25.34 3.19 -17.22
N ALA A 317 24.18 3.77 -17.52
CA ALA A 317 23.50 3.60 -18.80
C ALA A 317 23.62 4.84 -19.72
N ARG A 318 24.15 5.96 -19.22
CA ARG A 318 24.17 7.26 -19.94
C ARG A 318 22.79 7.60 -20.50
N LEU A 319 21.76 7.28 -19.75
CA LEU A 319 20.35 7.45 -20.09
C LEU A 319 19.74 8.51 -19.18
N SER A 320 19.11 9.53 -19.79
CA SER A 320 18.41 10.57 -19.03
C SER A 320 17.30 9.96 -18.18
N ALA A 321 17.27 10.29 -16.90
CA ALA A 321 16.24 9.83 -15.97
C ALA A 321 15.64 11.01 -15.20
N GLU A 322 14.32 11.11 -15.24
CA GLU A 322 13.55 12.02 -14.39
C GLU A 322 12.88 11.24 -13.27
N VAL A 323 12.79 11.85 -12.10
CA VAL A 323 12.09 11.26 -10.95
C VAL A 323 11.08 12.25 -10.41
N ASP A 324 9.85 11.82 -10.27
CA ASP A 324 8.76 12.69 -9.84
C ASP A 324 7.92 12.08 -8.73
N VAL A 325 7.42 12.93 -7.85
CA VAL A 325 6.43 12.52 -6.84
C VAL A 325 5.11 12.27 -7.56
N ALA A 326 4.59 11.05 -7.47
CA ALA A 326 3.42 10.66 -8.26
C ALA A 326 2.17 11.49 -7.94
N SER A 327 2.00 11.97 -6.70
CA SER A 327 0.89 12.85 -6.29
C SER A 327 0.88 14.20 -7.05
N GLU A 328 2.07 14.71 -7.44
CA GLU A 328 2.18 15.95 -8.19
C GLU A 328 2.21 15.70 -9.70
N PHE A 329 2.88 14.61 -10.12
CA PHE A 329 3.00 14.24 -11.53
C PHE A 329 1.63 14.08 -12.21
N ARG A 330 0.67 13.45 -11.52
CA ARG A 330 -0.66 13.15 -12.05
C ARG A 330 -1.47 14.39 -12.48
N TYR A 331 -1.15 15.58 -11.92
CA TYR A 331 -1.89 16.82 -12.18
C TYR A 331 -1.13 17.81 -13.08
N ARG A 332 0.17 17.55 -13.33
CA ARG A 332 1.05 18.52 -13.97
C ARG A 332 1.03 18.44 -15.50
N GLU A 333 0.41 17.41 -16.08
CA GLU A 333 0.43 17.17 -17.54
C GLU A 333 1.85 17.23 -18.13
N ALA A 334 2.82 16.58 -17.45
CA ALA A 334 4.22 16.63 -17.80
C ALA A 334 4.48 16.10 -19.24
N PRO A 335 5.24 16.82 -20.10
CA PRO A 335 5.53 16.34 -21.44
C PRO A 335 6.40 15.08 -21.39
N MET A 336 5.99 14.04 -22.11
CA MET A 336 6.69 12.77 -22.17
C MET A 336 7.19 12.52 -23.60
N PRO A 337 8.49 12.18 -23.79
CA PRO A 337 9.04 11.93 -25.12
C PRO A 337 8.47 10.63 -25.69
N GLU A 338 8.19 10.62 -26.99
CA GLU A 338 7.76 9.41 -27.68
C GLU A 338 8.80 8.29 -27.53
N GLY A 339 8.36 7.06 -27.30
CA GLY A 339 9.23 5.90 -27.07
C GLY A 339 9.89 5.87 -25.68
N GLY A 340 9.52 6.76 -24.77
CA GLY A 340 10.03 6.76 -23.39
C GLY A 340 9.49 5.60 -22.56
N VAL A 341 10.12 5.37 -21.41
CA VAL A 341 9.73 4.37 -20.40
C VAL A 341 9.26 5.08 -19.14
N ALA A 342 8.06 4.79 -18.67
CA ALA A 342 7.59 5.15 -17.34
C ALA A 342 7.83 3.98 -16.38
N LEU A 343 8.63 4.22 -15.35
CA LEU A 343 9.03 3.25 -14.35
C LEU A 343 8.30 3.54 -13.03
N ALA A 344 7.37 2.67 -12.64
CA ALA A 344 6.71 2.75 -11.35
C ALA A 344 7.48 1.99 -10.28
N VAL A 345 7.63 2.58 -9.11
CA VAL A 345 8.16 1.89 -7.93
C VAL A 345 7.11 1.93 -6.83
N SER A 346 6.69 0.76 -6.34
CA SER A 346 5.65 0.67 -5.29
C SER A 346 5.76 -0.66 -4.55
N GLN A 347 5.75 -0.64 -3.22
CA GLN A 347 5.72 -1.87 -2.43
C GLN A 347 4.39 -2.61 -2.64
N SER A 348 3.26 -1.97 -2.39
CA SER A 348 1.94 -2.58 -2.50
C SER A 348 1.44 -2.74 -3.93
N GLY A 349 1.93 -1.90 -4.86
CA GLY A 349 1.39 -1.78 -6.20
C GLY A 349 -0.06 -1.25 -6.26
N GLU A 350 -0.54 -0.64 -5.17
CA GLU A 350 -1.90 -0.10 -5.03
C GLU A 350 -1.91 1.40 -4.66
N THR A 351 -0.77 2.09 -4.76
CA THR A 351 -0.68 3.52 -4.47
C THR A 351 -1.47 4.30 -5.51
N ALA A 352 -2.57 4.93 -5.11
CA ALA A 352 -3.52 5.57 -6.00
C ALA A 352 -2.88 6.66 -6.90
N ASP A 353 -2.02 7.49 -6.32
CA ASP A 353 -1.33 8.53 -7.10
C ASP A 353 -0.36 7.95 -8.12
N THR A 354 0.39 6.90 -7.76
CA THR A 354 1.28 6.20 -8.69
C THR A 354 0.48 5.55 -9.82
N LEU A 355 -0.65 4.92 -9.51
CA LEU A 355 -1.53 4.32 -10.51
C LEU A 355 -2.09 5.37 -11.48
N ALA A 356 -2.54 6.53 -10.95
CA ALA A 356 -3.03 7.62 -11.77
C ALA A 356 -1.94 8.23 -12.67
N ALA A 357 -0.72 8.40 -12.14
CA ALA A 357 0.44 8.83 -12.91
C ALA A 357 0.76 7.86 -14.06
N LEU A 358 0.63 6.54 -13.83
CA LEU A 358 0.84 5.54 -14.87
C LEU A 358 -0.26 5.54 -15.94
N HIS A 359 -1.52 5.76 -15.57
CA HIS A 359 -2.58 5.94 -16.56
C HIS A 359 -2.28 7.12 -17.49
N TYR A 360 -1.83 8.24 -16.92
CA TYR A 360 -1.39 9.39 -17.71
C TYR A 360 -0.22 9.02 -18.63
N ALA A 361 0.85 8.41 -18.09
CA ALA A 361 2.02 8.01 -18.88
C ALA A 361 1.65 7.04 -20.02
N LYS A 362 0.77 6.08 -19.76
CA LYS A 362 0.27 5.13 -20.77
C LYS A 362 -0.52 5.83 -21.88
N ALA A 363 -1.34 6.82 -21.53
CA ALA A 363 -2.08 7.65 -22.49
C ALA A 363 -1.12 8.50 -23.35
N GLN A 364 0.09 8.84 -22.85
CA GLN A 364 1.16 9.50 -23.57
C GLN A 364 2.06 8.54 -24.36
N GLY A 365 1.65 7.27 -24.54
CA GLY A 365 2.37 6.27 -25.34
C GLY A 365 3.64 5.71 -24.70
N GLN A 366 3.83 5.88 -23.38
CA GLN A 366 5.00 5.32 -22.70
C GLN A 366 4.86 3.81 -22.50
N LYS A 367 5.99 3.09 -22.53
CA LYS A 367 6.07 1.72 -22.02
C LYS A 367 6.12 1.74 -20.50
N ILE A 368 5.31 0.91 -19.86
CA ILE A 368 5.18 0.89 -18.40
C ILE A 368 5.96 -0.29 -17.84
N VAL A 369 6.94 0.02 -17.00
CA VAL A 369 7.69 -0.97 -16.19
C VAL A 369 7.32 -0.77 -14.73
N ALA A 370 6.97 -1.84 -14.01
CA ALA A 370 6.68 -1.79 -12.59
C ALA A 370 7.68 -2.57 -11.76
N VAL A 371 8.24 -1.92 -10.75
CA VAL A 371 8.99 -2.55 -9.65
C VAL A 371 8.05 -2.64 -8.45
N VAL A 372 7.49 -3.83 -8.20
CA VAL A 372 6.46 -4.04 -7.18
C VAL A 372 6.71 -5.32 -6.38
N ASN A 373 6.24 -5.33 -5.13
CA ASN A 373 6.34 -6.51 -4.28
C ASN A 373 5.10 -7.42 -4.36
N VAL A 374 3.99 -6.91 -4.92
CA VAL A 374 2.74 -7.67 -5.11
C VAL A 374 2.46 -7.81 -6.61
N PRO A 375 2.81 -8.97 -7.23
CA PRO A 375 2.70 -9.15 -8.69
C PRO A 375 1.27 -9.11 -9.25
N GLN A 376 0.24 -9.25 -8.40
CA GLN A 376 -1.17 -9.21 -8.80
C GLN A 376 -1.81 -7.84 -8.56
N SER A 377 -1.04 -6.85 -8.15
CA SER A 377 -1.53 -5.50 -7.85
C SER A 377 -2.06 -4.74 -9.08
N SER A 378 -2.78 -3.65 -8.84
CA SER A 378 -3.33 -2.81 -9.90
C SER A 378 -2.24 -2.20 -10.80
N ILE A 379 -1.12 -1.75 -10.21
CA ILE A 379 0.04 -1.26 -10.97
C ILE A 379 0.64 -2.38 -11.82
N ALA A 380 0.81 -3.59 -11.27
CA ALA A 380 1.32 -4.73 -12.01
C ALA A 380 0.44 -5.09 -13.23
N ARG A 381 -0.88 -5.11 -13.03
CA ARG A 381 -1.83 -5.41 -14.14
C ARG A 381 -1.85 -4.34 -15.24
N LEU A 382 -1.57 -3.08 -14.91
CA LEU A 382 -1.50 -1.99 -15.88
C LEU A 382 -0.21 -2.00 -16.69
N SER A 383 0.85 -2.60 -16.17
CA SER A 383 2.22 -2.51 -16.69
C SER A 383 2.49 -3.48 -17.84
N ASP A 384 3.37 -3.08 -18.76
CA ASP A 384 3.85 -3.94 -19.85
C ASP A 384 4.87 -4.96 -19.34
N VAL A 385 5.62 -4.61 -18.26
CA VAL A 385 6.57 -5.48 -17.57
C VAL A 385 6.47 -5.31 -16.06
N VAL A 386 6.56 -6.41 -15.34
CA VAL A 386 6.60 -6.46 -13.87
C VAL A 386 7.91 -7.08 -13.41
N LEU A 387 8.65 -6.33 -12.60
CA LEU A 387 9.89 -6.77 -11.94
C LEU A 387 9.59 -6.91 -10.43
N PRO A 388 9.38 -8.12 -9.92
CA PRO A 388 9.03 -8.33 -8.52
C PRO A 388 10.24 -8.14 -7.59
N THR A 389 9.99 -7.54 -6.40
CA THR A 389 11.05 -7.34 -5.39
C THR A 389 11.24 -8.53 -4.46
N LEU A 390 10.36 -9.52 -4.47
CA LEU A 390 10.39 -10.73 -3.64
C LEU A 390 10.67 -10.48 -2.14
N ALA A 391 10.32 -9.29 -1.64
CA ALA A 391 10.56 -8.91 -0.24
C ALA A 391 9.64 -9.64 0.76
N GLY A 392 8.65 -10.39 0.26
CA GLY A 392 7.60 -10.97 1.10
C GLY A 392 6.71 -9.88 1.74
N PRO A 393 5.84 -10.25 2.69
CA PRO A 393 4.98 -9.28 3.37
C PRO A 393 5.80 -8.29 4.20
N GLU A 394 5.55 -6.99 4.04
CA GLU A 394 6.08 -5.92 4.88
C GLU A 394 4.91 -5.29 5.65
N ILE A 395 4.93 -5.44 6.98
CA ILE A 395 3.83 -5.11 7.89
C ILE A 395 4.19 -3.91 8.76
N GLY A 396 5.48 -3.63 8.94
CA GLY A 396 5.96 -2.43 9.61
C GLY A 396 5.42 -1.17 8.93
N VAL A 397 5.00 -0.16 9.71
CA VAL A 397 4.48 1.11 9.15
C VAL A 397 5.52 1.79 8.27
N ALA A 398 6.76 1.81 8.72
CA ALA A 398 7.88 2.37 7.98
C ALA A 398 8.56 1.28 7.15
N SER A 399 8.66 1.48 5.85
CA SER A 399 9.28 0.54 4.91
C SER A 399 10.78 0.37 5.17
N THR A 400 11.28 -0.86 5.09
CA THR A 400 12.69 -1.23 5.27
C THR A 400 13.17 -2.17 4.17
N LYS A 401 12.80 -3.45 4.24
CA LYS A 401 13.22 -4.48 3.29
C LYS A 401 12.67 -4.25 1.87
N ALA A 402 11.48 -3.65 1.73
CA ALA A 402 10.97 -3.29 0.42
C ALA A 402 11.85 -2.22 -0.25
N TYR A 403 12.35 -1.23 0.50
CA TYR A 403 13.28 -0.23 -0.03
C TYR A 403 14.57 -0.86 -0.57
N THR A 404 15.22 -1.70 0.22
CA THR A 404 16.50 -2.32 -0.17
C THR A 404 16.34 -3.31 -1.34
N THR A 405 15.22 -4.03 -1.42
CA THR A 405 14.92 -4.86 -2.60
C THR A 405 14.54 -4.05 -3.82
N GLN A 406 13.85 -2.91 -3.69
CA GLN A 406 13.63 -1.97 -4.79
C GLN A 406 14.95 -1.44 -5.35
N LEU A 407 15.88 -1.04 -4.49
CA LEU A 407 17.23 -0.63 -4.92
C LEU A 407 17.94 -1.75 -5.69
N THR A 408 17.84 -3.01 -5.24
CA THR A 408 18.42 -4.17 -5.93
C THR A 408 17.88 -4.32 -7.35
N VAL A 409 16.56 -4.27 -7.53
CA VAL A 409 15.92 -4.36 -8.85
C VAL A 409 16.32 -3.19 -9.74
N LEU A 410 16.27 -1.96 -9.20
CA LEU A 410 16.58 -0.74 -9.94
C LEU A 410 18.04 -0.69 -10.42
N LEU A 411 18.99 -1.18 -9.60
CA LEU A 411 20.39 -1.29 -9.99
C LEU A 411 20.57 -2.31 -11.11
N CYS A 412 19.97 -3.50 -11.00
CA CYS A 412 20.00 -4.50 -12.05
C CYS A 412 19.42 -3.96 -13.37
N LEU A 413 18.34 -3.19 -13.30
CA LEU A 413 17.72 -2.57 -14.48
C LEU A 413 18.65 -1.51 -15.12
N ALA A 414 19.33 -0.70 -14.32
CA ALA A 414 20.31 0.27 -14.83
C ALA A 414 21.56 -0.40 -15.44
N VAL A 415 22.03 -1.50 -14.84
CA VAL A 415 23.13 -2.31 -15.41
C VAL A 415 22.71 -2.95 -16.75
N SER A 416 21.50 -3.52 -16.81
CA SER A 416 20.93 -4.06 -18.07
C SER A 416 20.87 -2.99 -19.16
N ALA A 417 20.39 -1.79 -18.83
CA ALA A 417 20.34 -0.66 -19.76
C ALA A 417 21.74 -0.26 -20.24
N GLY A 418 22.72 -0.20 -19.35
CA GLY A 418 24.10 0.17 -19.67
C GLY A 418 24.80 -0.82 -20.60
N LEU A 419 24.58 -2.12 -20.33
CA LEU A 419 25.08 -3.20 -21.19
C LEU A 419 24.45 -3.15 -22.60
N ALA A 420 23.12 -3.06 -22.66
CA ALA A 420 22.39 -3.01 -23.93
C ALA A 420 22.76 -1.79 -24.78
N ARG A 421 23.03 -0.65 -24.16
CA ARG A 421 23.48 0.59 -24.83
C ARG A 421 24.97 0.58 -25.16
N GLY A 422 25.72 -0.45 -24.78
CA GLY A 422 27.15 -0.57 -25.03
C GLY A 422 28.02 0.49 -24.31
N VAL A 423 27.49 1.15 -23.30
CA VAL A 423 28.20 2.20 -22.54
C VAL A 423 28.76 1.68 -21.21
N LEU A 424 28.34 0.51 -20.78
CA LEU A 424 28.88 -0.24 -19.65
C LEU A 424 29.57 -1.50 -20.18
N SER A 425 30.88 -1.68 -19.87
CA SER A 425 31.58 -2.90 -20.29
C SER A 425 31.13 -4.10 -19.44
N ALA A 426 31.26 -5.31 -20.01
CA ALA A 426 30.90 -6.54 -19.29
C ALA A 426 31.71 -6.72 -18.01
N GLU A 427 33.02 -6.41 -18.04
CA GLU A 427 33.90 -6.54 -16.87
C GLU A 427 33.46 -5.61 -15.73
N ARG A 428 33.04 -4.37 -16.06
CA ARG A 428 32.56 -3.42 -15.07
C ARG A 428 31.18 -3.84 -14.53
N ALA A 429 30.31 -4.36 -15.39
CA ALA A 429 29.02 -4.91 -14.96
C ALA A 429 29.22 -6.10 -14.00
N ASP A 430 30.14 -7.04 -14.34
CA ASP A 430 30.45 -8.18 -13.49
C ASP A 430 31.01 -7.75 -12.14
N ALA A 431 31.89 -6.74 -12.10
CA ALA A 431 32.41 -6.17 -10.84
C ALA A 431 31.29 -5.55 -9.98
N ILE A 432 30.35 -4.80 -10.58
CA ILE A 432 29.19 -4.25 -9.87
C ILE A 432 28.34 -5.41 -9.31
N MET A 433 28.01 -6.41 -10.13
CA MET A 433 27.17 -7.53 -9.70
C MET A 433 27.85 -8.39 -8.63
N GLN A 434 29.18 -8.47 -8.63
CA GLN A 434 29.91 -9.10 -7.54
C GLN A 434 29.72 -8.34 -6.23
N CYS A 435 29.87 -7.01 -6.21
CA CYS A 435 29.61 -6.19 -5.04
C CYS A 435 28.15 -6.36 -4.53
N VAL A 436 27.17 -6.40 -5.43
CA VAL A 436 25.76 -6.59 -5.05
C VAL A 436 25.53 -7.93 -4.35
N ARG A 437 26.21 -9.00 -4.80
CA ARG A 437 26.15 -10.32 -4.15
C ARG A 437 26.72 -10.32 -2.72
N GLU A 438 27.61 -9.40 -2.41
CA GLU A 438 28.21 -9.25 -1.06
C GLU A 438 27.32 -8.44 -0.11
N VAL A 439 26.36 -7.64 -0.64
CA VAL A 439 25.49 -6.77 0.17
C VAL A 439 24.76 -7.51 1.30
N PRO A 440 24.16 -8.71 1.12
CA PRO A 440 23.55 -9.45 2.22
C PRO A 440 24.51 -9.73 3.39
N SER A 441 25.77 -10.09 3.08
CA SER A 441 26.80 -10.31 4.11
C SER A 441 27.18 -9.02 4.82
N MET A 442 27.31 -7.92 4.06
CA MET A 442 27.64 -6.60 4.64
C MET A 442 26.51 -6.11 5.58
N ILE A 443 25.24 -6.29 5.19
CA ILE A 443 24.10 -5.94 6.06
C ILE A 443 24.12 -6.79 7.32
N ASN A 444 24.36 -8.09 7.25
CA ASN A 444 24.52 -8.95 8.43
C ASN A 444 25.66 -8.47 9.35
N HIS A 445 26.72 -7.91 8.78
CA HIS A 445 27.80 -7.32 9.59
C HIS A 445 27.33 -6.08 10.36
N VAL A 446 26.62 -5.16 9.66
CA VAL A 446 26.05 -3.95 10.28
C VAL A 446 25.03 -4.31 11.38
N LEU A 447 24.18 -5.30 11.14
CA LEU A 447 23.16 -5.73 12.11
C LEU A 447 23.74 -6.34 13.39
N ARG A 448 25.01 -6.77 13.40
CA ARG A 448 25.69 -7.22 14.63
C ARG A 448 26.06 -6.07 15.56
N ASP A 449 26.12 -4.85 15.06
CA ASP A 449 26.47 -3.65 15.82
C ASP A 449 25.22 -2.94 16.39
N GLU A 450 24.13 -3.71 16.62
CA GLU A 450 22.85 -3.21 17.13
C GLU A 450 23.00 -2.40 18.41
N HIS A 451 23.89 -2.82 19.32
CA HIS A 451 24.11 -2.15 20.59
C HIS A 451 24.63 -0.71 20.42
N HIS A 452 25.61 -0.51 19.55
CA HIS A 452 26.15 0.83 19.27
C HIS A 452 25.08 1.73 18.60
N ILE A 453 24.31 1.19 17.66
CA ILE A 453 23.20 1.93 17.03
C ILE A 453 22.15 2.29 18.08
N GLN A 454 21.85 1.41 19.04
CA GLN A 454 20.94 1.69 20.14
C GLN A 454 21.44 2.84 21.04
N GLU A 455 22.74 2.89 21.35
CA GLU A 455 23.34 4.00 22.11
C GLU A 455 23.16 5.33 21.37
N LEU A 456 23.46 5.38 20.06
CA LEU A 456 23.25 6.57 19.24
C LEU A 456 21.77 6.97 19.19
N ALA A 457 20.87 6.00 19.07
CA ALA A 457 19.43 6.26 19.05
C ALA A 457 18.92 6.90 20.35
N HIS A 458 19.50 6.55 21.52
CA HIS A 458 19.15 7.21 22.79
C HIS A 458 19.50 8.70 22.78
N HIS A 459 20.63 9.10 22.19
CA HIS A 459 20.99 10.52 22.06
C HIS A 459 20.04 11.27 21.10
N VAL A 460 19.64 10.61 20.01
CA VAL A 460 18.71 11.20 19.03
C VAL A 460 17.28 11.30 19.59
N ALA A 461 16.87 10.36 20.45
CA ALA A 461 15.51 10.30 21.00
C ALA A 461 15.13 11.50 21.87
N GLU A 462 16.11 12.23 22.42
CA GLU A 462 15.89 13.44 23.22
C GLU A 462 15.78 14.71 22.36
N ALA A 463 16.12 14.61 21.07
CA ALA A 463 16.10 15.74 20.16
C ALA A 463 14.67 16.05 19.69
N ARG A 464 14.40 17.34 19.44
CA ARG A 464 13.18 17.81 18.81
C ARG A 464 13.29 17.84 17.29
N ASP A 465 14.45 18.21 16.80
CA ASP A 465 14.77 18.39 15.39
C ASP A 465 16.08 17.65 15.07
N VAL A 466 16.19 17.01 13.92
CA VAL A 466 17.38 16.27 13.46
C VAL A 466 17.63 16.57 11.99
N LEU A 467 18.88 16.86 11.63
CA LEU A 467 19.28 17.05 10.23
C LEU A 467 20.04 15.82 9.71
N TYR A 468 19.72 15.42 8.50
CA TYR A 468 20.42 14.38 7.76
C TYR A 468 21.14 14.99 6.56
N LEU A 469 22.42 14.68 6.40
CA LEU A 469 23.24 15.18 5.30
C LEU A 469 23.79 14.05 4.44
N GLY A 470 23.70 14.19 3.13
CA GLY A 470 24.28 13.29 2.17
C GLY A 470 24.73 14.03 0.90
N ARG A 471 25.63 13.39 0.13
CA ARG A 471 26.11 13.93 -1.14
C ARG A 471 26.06 12.86 -2.22
N GLY A 472 25.75 13.26 -3.48
CA GLY A 472 25.60 12.33 -4.59
C GLY A 472 24.54 11.27 -4.30
N LEU A 473 24.86 10.00 -4.47
CA LEU A 473 23.96 8.85 -4.17
C LEU A 473 23.47 8.82 -2.71
N LEU A 474 24.18 9.47 -1.80
CA LEU A 474 23.85 9.45 -0.36
C LEU A 474 22.88 10.58 0.03
N TYR A 475 22.61 11.54 -0.86
CA TYR A 475 21.57 12.55 -0.62
C TYR A 475 20.17 11.93 -0.55
N PRO A 476 19.74 11.09 -1.50
CA PRO A 476 18.48 10.35 -1.36
C PRO A 476 18.42 9.47 -0.10
N LEU A 477 19.55 8.90 0.35
CA LEU A 477 19.59 8.13 1.60
C LEU A 477 19.40 9.03 2.84
N ALA A 478 19.93 10.24 2.82
CA ALA A 478 19.70 11.23 3.89
C ALA A 478 18.21 11.61 3.97
N LEU A 479 17.53 11.76 2.82
CA LEU A 479 16.09 12.02 2.74
C LEU A 479 15.28 10.83 3.31
N GLU A 480 15.66 9.60 2.95
CA GLU A 480 15.02 8.37 3.46
C GLU A 480 15.23 8.21 4.97
N GLY A 481 16.45 8.45 5.49
CA GLY A 481 16.73 8.42 6.92
C GLY A 481 15.89 9.42 7.71
N ALA A 482 15.76 10.65 7.20
CA ALA A 482 14.89 11.68 7.78
C ALA A 482 13.41 11.26 7.75
N LEU A 483 12.95 10.63 6.66
CA LEU A 483 11.59 10.08 6.57
C LEU A 483 11.37 8.99 7.62
N LYS A 484 12.27 8.03 7.74
CA LYS A 484 12.16 6.94 8.74
C LYS A 484 12.09 7.48 10.17
N LEU A 485 12.92 8.45 10.51
CA LEU A 485 12.89 9.04 11.85
C LEU A 485 11.54 9.72 12.12
N LYS A 486 11.01 10.50 11.18
CA LYS A 486 9.68 11.14 11.31
C LYS A 486 8.56 10.12 11.51
N GLU A 487 8.54 9.05 10.72
CA GLU A 487 7.46 8.05 10.72
C GLU A 487 7.35 7.30 12.05
N ILE A 488 8.49 6.99 12.70
CA ILE A 488 8.50 6.10 13.86
C ILE A 488 8.64 6.82 15.21
N SER A 489 9.19 8.03 15.23
CA SER A 489 9.49 8.77 16.48
C SER A 489 8.69 10.06 16.62
N TYR A 490 8.11 10.58 15.53
CA TYR A 490 7.50 11.91 15.44
C TYR A 490 8.47 13.08 15.66
N ILE A 491 9.78 12.81 15.73
CA ILE A 491 10.83 13.84 15.74
C ILE A 491 10.84 14.51 14.36
N HIS A 492 10.88 15.84 14.33
CA HIS A 492 11.04 16.56 13.09
C HIS A 492 12.43 16.31 12.50
N ALA A 493 12.50 15.78 11.29
CA ALA A 493 13.77 15.46 10.65
C ALA A 493 13.76 15.89 9.18
N GLU A 494 14.86 16.48 8.73
CA GLU A 494 15.02 16.95 7.34
C GLU A 494 16.33 16.43 6.75
N GLY A 495 16.27 16.07 5.46
CA GLY A 495 17.43 15.64 4.69
C GLY A 495 17.90 16.75 3.75
N TYR A 496 19.20 17.03 3.70
CA TYR A 496 19.78 18.04 2.82
C TYR A 496 20.94 17.48 1.99
N ALA A 497 21.10 17.99 0.80
CA ALA A 497 22.36 17.84 0.07
C ALA A 497 23.45 18.56 0.87
N ALA A 498 24.53 17.85 1.24
CA ALA A 498 25.57 18.41 2.13
C ALA A 498 26.18 19.73 1.61
N GLY A 499 26.22 19.92 0.28
CA GLY A 499 26.66 21.18 -0.34
C GLY A 499 25.74 22.37 -0.06
N GLU A 500 24.43 22.12 0.14
CA GLU A 500 23.43 23.15 0.41
C GLU A 500 23.44 23.63 1.87
N MET A 501 24.22 22.99 2.73
CA MET A 501 24.30 23.34 4.15
C MET A 501 24.59 24.82 4.38
N LYS A 502 25.49 25.42 3.56
CA LYS A 502 25.90 26.83 3.65
C LYS A 502 24.87 27.80 3.05
N HIS A 503 23.83 27.28 2.37
CA HIS A 503 22.81 28.09 1.68
C HIS A 503 21.52 28.25 2.51
N GLY A 504 21.62 28.18 3.84
CA GLY A 504 20.51 28.40 4.76
C GLY A 504 20.44 27.39 5.92
N PRO A 505 20.47 26.08 5.67
CA PRO A 505 20.28 25.07 6.72
C PRO A 505 21.26 25.16 7.91
N ILE A 506 22.46 25.70 7.70
CA ILE A 506 23.43 25.92 8.79
C ILE A 506 22.87 26.79 9.93
N ALA A 507 21.90 27.64 9.64
CA ALA A 507 21.26 28.50 10.64
C ALA A 507 20.41 27.71 11.64
N LEU A 508 20.02 26.45 11.32
CA LEU A 508 19.23 25.56 12.16
C LEU A 508 20.09 24.82 13.18
N ILE A 509 21.43 24.83 13.04
CA ILE A 509 22.32 24.03 13.87
C ILE A 509 22.67 24.78 15.14
N ASP A 510 22.32 24.18 16.26
CA ASP A 510 22.75 24.57 17.60
C ASP A 510 23.18 23.34 18.40
N GLU A 511 23.47 23.49 19.67
CA GLU A 511 23.90 22.40 20.56
C GLU A 511 22.84 21.31 20.79
N ARG A 512 21.58 21.55 20.38
CA ARG A 512 20.43 20.68 20.62
C ARG A 512 19.95 19.96 19.35
N VAL A 513 20.50 20.30 18.18
CA VAL A 513 20.12 19.72 16.90
C VAL A 513 21.18 18.73 16.42
N PRO A 514 20.97 17.41 16.63
CA PRO A 514 21.86 16.40 16.08
C PRO A 514 21.94 16.49 14.54
N VAL A 515 23.13 16.31 14.00
CA VAL A 515 23.38 16.25 12.56
C VAL A 515 23.95 14.88 12.22
N ILE A 516 23.19 14.10 11.46
CA ILE A 516 23.58 12.77 10.98
C ILE A 516 24.16 12.93 9.57
N VAL A 517 25.44 12.61 9.41
CA VAL A 517 26.14 12.73 8.13
C VAL A 517 26.43 11.36 7.56
N ILE A 518 25.96 11.10 6.34
CA ILE A 518 26.27 9.88 5.60
C ILE A 518 27.45 10.17 4.67
N ALA A 519 28.65 9.78 5.10
CA ALA A 519 29.91 10.15 4.44
C ALA A 519 30.88 8.95 4.38
N PRO A 520 30.75 8.05 3.39
CA PRO A 520 31.72 6.97 3.17
C PRO A 520 33.04 7.54 2.65
N SER A 521 34.15 6.82 2.91
CA SER A 521 35.46 7.18 2.39
C SER A 521 35.55 6.87 0.90
N ASP A 522 34.95 7.73 0.08
CA ASP A 522 35.00 7.70 -1.37
C ASP A 522 35.50 9.03 -1.95
N GLY A 523 35.48 9.17 -3.28
CA GLY A 523 35.93 10.39 -3.95
C GLY A 523 35.07 11.65 -3.69
N LEU A 524 33.98 11.53 -2.93
CA LEU A 524 33.06 12.64 -2.55
C LEU A 524 33.18 13.02 -1.06
N PHE A 525 33.99 12.30 -0.28
CA PHE A 525 34.24 12.53 1.14
C PHE A 525 34.83 13.91 1.43
#